data_a02f243fc198a74f774ddc8469a25e58
#
_entry.id   a02f243fc198a74f774ddc8469a25e58
#
_cell.length_a   1.000
_cell.length_b   1.000
_cell.length_c   1.000
_cell.angle_alpha   90.00
_cell.angle_beta   90.00
_cell.angle_gamma   90.00
#
_symmetry.space_group_name_H-M   'P 1'
#
loop_
_entity.id
_entity.type
_entity.pdbx_description
1 polymer ?
#
loop_
_entity_poly.entity_id
_entity_poly.type
_entity_poly.pdbx_seq_one_letter_code
_entity_poly.pdbx_strand_id
1 'polypeptide(L)'
;VSGLGAGSKPDKGREAAELAVEDIRNAINGTHMLFITAGMGGGTGTGAAPVIARVAKEMGILTVGVVTKPFEFEGGRRMANADQGLAELESNVDSLIVVLNEKLLEVLGDDVTQDEAFAHANDVLKNAVGGIAEIINVPGHVNVDFEDVRTVMGEPGKAMMGTATASGPDRA
;
A
#
# COMPACT_ATOMS: atom_id res chain seq x y z
N VAL A 1 9.02 14.50 -13.71
CA VAL A 1 7.61 14.88 -13.62
C VAL A 1 7.54 16.21 -12.87
N SER A 2 7.52 17.32 -13.58
CA SER A 2 7.64 18.71 -13.10
C SER A 2 6.57 19.13 -12.05
N GLY A 3 6.49 18.40 -10.92
CA GLY A 3 5.47 18.63 -9.90
C GLY A 3 4.06 18.17 -10.25
N LEU A 4 3.87 17.63 -11.45
CA LEU A 4 2.60 17.07 -11.91
C LEU A 4 2.61 15.55 -11.73
N GLY A 5 1.44 14.92 -11.70
CA GLY A 5 1.35 13.46 -11.69
C GLY A 5 1.86 12.81 -12.97
N ALA A 6 2.06 11.50 -12.96
CA ALA A 6 2.58 10.74 -14.10
C ALA A 6 1.58 10.50 -15.23
N GLY A 7 0.36 11.03 -15.13
CA GLY A 7 -0.66 10.96 -16.19
C GLY A 7 -1.05 9.52 -16.56
N SER A 8 -1.25 8.67 -15.59
CA SER A 8 -1.58 7.24 -15.75
C SER A 8 -0.53 6.42 -16.51
N LYS A 9 0.72 6.89 -16.54
CA LYS A 9 1.85 6.20 -17.18
C LYS A 9 2.84 5.75 -16.11
N PRO A 10 2.84 4.47 -15.73
CA PRO A 10 3.75 3.94 -14.69
C PRO A 10 5.22 4.16 -14.98
N ASP A 11 5.63 4.11 -16.25
CA ASP A 11 7.03 4.34 -16.64
C ASP A 11 7.52 5.74 -16.25
N LYS A 12 6.67 6.75 -16.32
CA LYS A 12 7.01 8.11 -15.88
C LYS A 12 7.16 8.21 -14.37
N GLY A 13 6.30 7.51 -13.62
CA GLY A 13 6.41 7.43 -12.17
C GLY A 13 7.70 6.72 -11.75
N ARG A 14 8.03 5.64 -12.42
CA ARG A 14 9.27 4.88 -12.22
C ARG A 14 10.49 5.76 -12.50
N GLU A 15 10.52 6.41 -13.65
CA GLU A 15 11.62 7.30 -14.04
C GLU A 15 11.84 8.41 -13.02
N ALA A 16 10.78 9.06 -12.57
CA ALA A 16 10.87 10.12 -11.57
C ALA A 16 11.46 9.58 -10.25
N ALA A 17 11.05 8.39 -9.81
CA ALA A 17 11.57 7.77 -8.61
C ALA A 17 13.05 7.34 -8.78
N GLU A 18 13.43 6.81 -9.93
CA GLU A 18 14.83 6.45 -10.22
C GLU A 18 15.74 7.67 -10.18
N LEU A 19 15.29 8.81 -10.65
CA LEU A 19 16.05 10.08 -10.59
C LEU A 19 16.16 10.60 -9.15
N ALA A 20 15.27 10.19 -8.26
CA ALA A 20 15.22 10.64 -6.87
C ALA A 20 15.78 9.61 -5.87
N VAL A 21 16.46 8.57 -6.33
CA VAL A 21 16.97 7.48 -5.47
C VAL A 21 17.80 7.99 -4.29
N GLU A 22 18.70 8.92 -4.51
CA GLU A 22 19.52 9.47 -3.42
C GLU A 22 18.69 10.24 -2.40
N ASP A 23 17.70 11.00 -2.85
CA ASP A 23 16.77 11.70 -1.96
C ASP A 23 15.93 10.71 -1.14
N ILE A 24 15.50 9.61 -1.76
CA ILE A 24 14.78 8.54 -1.08
C ILE A 24 15.66 7.89 -0.01
N ARG A 25 16.91 7.56 -0.34
CA ARG A 25 17.87 6.99 0.62
C ARG A 25 18.07 7.90 1.81
N ASN A 26 18.24 9.18 1.59
CA ASN A 26 18.41 10.16 2.66
C ASN A 26 17.17 10.28 3.53
N ALA A 27 15.97 10.25 2.92
CA ALA A 27 14.71 10.39 3.64
C ALA A 27 14.41 9.20 4.57
N ILE A 28 14.78 7.98 4.18
CA ILE A 28 14.48 6.76 4.93
C ILE A 28 15.67 6.23 5.73
N ASN A 29 16.80 6.89 5.68
CA ASN A 29 17.99 6.48 6.41
C ASN A 29 17.73 6.45 7.94
N GLY A 30 18.15 5.38 8.59
CA GLY A 30 17.93 5.18 10.02
C GLY A 30 16.54 4.64 10.39
N THR A 31 15.69 4.42 9.40
CA THR A 31 14.37 3.81 9.59
C THR A 31 14.52 2.30 9.76
N HIS A 32 13.80 1.70 10.70
CA HIS A 32 13.79 0.25 10.91
C HIS A 32 12.66 -0.44 10.12
N MET A 33 11.56 0.24 9.92
CA MET A 33 10.40 -0.26 9.21
C MET A 33 9.78 0.83 8.35
N LEU A 34 9.42 0.49 7.13
CA LEU A 34 8.80 1.39 6.16
C LEU A 34 7.48 0.83 5.67
N PHE A 35 6.44 1.63 5.72
CA PHE A 35 5.17 1.35 5.07
C PHE A 35 5.09 2.11 3.75
N ILE A 36 4.82 1.39 2.68
CA ILE A 36 4.57 1.98 1.36
C ILE A 36 3.09 1.85 1.07
N THR A 37 2.39 2.97 0.96
CA THR A 37 0.96 2.99 0.65
C THR A 37 0.72 3.62 -0.70
N ALA A 38 -0.07 2.95 -1.53
CA ALA A 38 -0.43 3.48 -2.84
C ALA A 38 -1.74 2.89 -3.35
N GLY A 39 -2.48 3.69 -4.10
CA GLY A 39 -3.51 3.19 -4.99
C GLY A 39 -2.85 2.75 -6.30
N MET A 40 -2.92 1.47 -6.60
CA MET A 40 -2.34 0.92 -7.82
C MET A 40 -3.26 1.17 -9.04
N GLY A 41 -2.69 1.24 -10.22
CA GLY A 41 -3.40 1.45 -11.47
C GLY A 41 -3.14 2.80 -12.14
N GLY A 42 -2.75 3.81 -11.38
CA GLY A 42 -2.30 5.09 -11.92
C GLY A 42 -0.83 5.06 -12.36
N GLY A 43 -0.27 6.22 -12.60
CA GLY A 43 1.13 6.34 -13.04
C GLY A 43 2.11 6.47 -11.89
N THR A 44 1.85 7.39 -10.97
CA THR A 44 2.82 7.76 -9.91
C THR A 44 3.02 6.62 -8.91
N GLY A 45 1.96 6.17 -8.25
CA GLY A 45 2.04 5.11 -7.24
C GLY A 45 2.50 3.78 -7.83
N THR A 46 1.92 3.38 -8.96
CA THR A 46 2.22 2.12 -9.62
C THR A 46 3.69 2.03 -10.06
N GLY A 47 4.25 3.14 -10.56
CA GLY A 47 5.63 3.18 -11.02
C GLY A 47 6.65 3.43 -9.91
N ALA A 48 6.34 4.32 -8.98
CA ALA A 48 7.28 4.75 -7.94
C ALA A 48 7.37 3.77 -6.76
N ALA A 49 6.27 3.15 -6.35
CA ALA A 49 6.25 2.26 -5.19
C ALA A 49 7.28 1.12 -5.26
N PRO A 50 7.41 0.39 -6.40
CA PRO A 50 8.44 -0.65 -6.50
C PRO A 50 9.87 -0.11 -6.38
N VAL A 51 10.14 1.09 -6.86
CA VAL A 51 11.47 1.71 -6.76
C VAL A 51 11.80 2.04 -5.30
N ILE A 52 10.86 2.63 -4.59
CA ILE A 52 11.03 2.96 -3.17
C ILE A 52 11.24 1.67 -2.36
N ALA A 53 10.47 0.64 -2.64
CA ALA A 53 10.59 -0.67 -1.99
C ALA A 53 11.97 -1.29 -2.24
N ARG A 54 12.47 -1.24 -3.46
CA ARG A 54 13.79 -1.74 -3.81
C ARG A 54 14.88 -1.00 -3.02
N VAL A 55 14.83 0.32 -2.96
CA VAL A 55 15.79 1.13 -2.20
C VAL A 55 15.77 0.75 -0.72
N ALA A 56 14.59 0.63 -0.12
CA ALA A 56 14.43 0.24 1.28
C ALA A 56 14.99 -1.17 1.54
N LYS A 57 14.74 -2.12 0.64
CA LYS A 57 15.28 -3.48 0.72
C LYS A 57 16.81 -3.49 0.68
N GLU A 58 17.41 -2.73 -0.23
CA GLU A 58 18.86 -2.59 -0.34
C GLU A 58 19.49 -2.00 0.94
N MET A 59 18.76 -1.16 1.65
CA MET A 59 19.19 -0.56 2.91
C MET A 59 18.92 -1.44 4.14
N GLY A 60 18.36 -2.64 3.95
CA GLY A 60 18.04 -3.54 5.05
C GLY A 60 16.84 -3.13 5.90
N ILE A 61 15.99 -2.26 5.39
CA ILE A 61 14.78 -1.79 6.07
C ILE A 61 13.64 -2.79 5.85
N LEU A 62 12.95 -3.18 6.92
CA LEU A 62 11.74 -4.00 6.84
C LEU A 62 10.66 -3.20 6.11
N THR A 63 10.20 -3.70 4.97
CA THR A 63 9.30 -2.97 4.09
C THR A 63 7.97 -3.70 3.94
N VAL A 64 6.90 -2.99 4.23
CA VAL A 64 5.52 -3.47 4.10
C VAL A 64 4.79 -2.61 3.08
N GLY A 65 4.28 -3.24 2.03
CA GLY A 65 3.40 -2.58 1.06
C GLY A 65 1.94 -2.73 1.48
N VAL A 66 1.20 -1.63 1.50
CA VAL A 66 -0.24 -1.62 1.75
C VAL A 66 -0.89 -0.86 0.60
N VAL A 67 -1.52 -1.57 -0.31
CA VAL A 67 -1.97 -1.01 -1.59
C VAL A 67 -3.39 -1.41 -1.92
N THR A 68 -4.03 -0.65 -2.79
CA THR A 68 -5.36 -0.98 -3.32
C THR A 68 -5.28 -1.42 -4.77
N LYS A 69 -6.13 -2.38 -5.17
CA LYS A 69 -6.43 -2.66 -6.57
C LYS A 69 -7.57 -1.74 -7.02
N PRO A 70 -7.55 -1.28 -8.30
CA PRO A 70 -8.60 -0.40 -8.81
C PRO A 70 -9.98 -1.05 -8.78
N PHE A 71 -11.01 -0.22 -8.71
CA PHE A 71 -12.38 -0.64 -9.00
C PHE A 71 -12.52 -1.01 -10.49
N GLU A 72 -13.43 -1.91 -10.82
CA GLU A 72 -13.71 -2.29 -12.21
C GLU A 72 -14.13 -1.09 -13.07
N PHE A 73 -14.87 -0.13 -12.49
CA PHE A 73 -15.30 1.06 -13.20
C PHE A 73 -14.14 1.98 -13.63
N GLU A 74 -12.95 1.82 -13.06
CA GLU A 74 -11.77 2.58 -13.46
C GLU A 74 -11.19 2.12 -14.81
N GLY A 75 -11.59 0.94 -15.27
CA GLY A 75 -11.27 0.42 -16.58
C GLY A 75 -10.13 -0.59 -16.60
N GLY A 76 -10.07 -1.35 -17.71
CA GLY A 76 -9.12 -2.44 -17.87
C GLY A 76 -7.67 -2.00 -17.92
N ARG A 77 -7.39 -0.80 -18.42
CA ARG A 77 -6.03 -0.25 -18.48
C ARG A 77 -5.46 -0.03 -17.09
N ARG A 78 -6.26 0.54 -16.17
CA ARG A 78 -5.84 0.73 -14.78
C ARG A 78 -5.64 -0.59 -14.07
N MET A 79 -6.49 -1.57 -14.34
CA MET A 79 -6.35 -2.91 -13.75
C MET A 79 -5.07 -3.59 -14.24
N ALA A 80 -4.76 -3.50 -15.54
CA ALA A 80 -3.52 -4.05 -16.10
C ALA A 80 -2.27 -3.37 -15.52
N ASN A 81 -2.28 -2.05 -15.40
CA ASN A 81 -1.21 -1.29 -14.76
C ASN A 81 -1.03 -1.73 -13.29
N ALA A 82 -2.13 -1.91 -12.57
CA ALA A 82 -2.10 -2.35 -11.18
C ALA A 82 -1.48 -3.74 -11.04
N ASP A 83 -1.88 -4.69 -11.87
CA ASP A 83 -1.37 -6.05 -11.82
C ASP A 83 0.14 -6.10 -12.08
N GLN A 84 0.62 -5.33 -13.05
CA GLN A 84 2.04 -5.21 -13.33
C GLN A 84 2.81 -4.58 -12.15
N GLY A 85 2.31 -3.47 -11.62
CA GLY A 85 2.92 -2.79 -10.49
C GLY A 85 2.92 -3.63 -9.22
N LEU A 86 1.86 -4.39 -8.98
CA LEU A 86 1.77 -5.32 -7.85
C LEU A 86 2.82 -6.42 -7.93
N ALA A 87 3.02 -7.00 -9.11
CA ALA A 87 4.04 -8.03 -9.31
C ALA A 87 5.45 -7.50 -9.03
N GLU A 88 5.76 -6.30 -9.50
CA GLU A 88 7.04 -5.64 -9.24
C GLU A 88 7.21 -5.28 -7.76
N LEU A 89 6.17 -4.77 -7.12
CA LEU A 89 6.19 -4.41 -5.71
C LEU A 89 6.36 -5.65 -4.81
N GLU A 90 5.65 -6.71 -5.11
CA GLU A 90 5.71 -7.96 -4.34
C GLU A 90 7.14 -8.52 -4.26
N SER A 91 7.91 -8.37 -5.33
CA SER A 91 9.31 -8.81 -5.39
C SER A 91 10.26 -7.98 -4.52
N ASN A 92 9.84 -6.79 -4.10
CA ASN A 92 10.68 -5.82 -3.40
C ASN A 92 10.22 -5.48 -1.97
N VAL A 93 9.14 -6.09 -1.50
CA VAL A 93 8.66 -5.91 -0.13
C VAL A 93 8.77 -7.19 0.68
N ASP A 94 8.86 -7.07 1.99
CA ASP A 94 8.86 -8.21 2.89
C ASP A 94 7.45 -8.77 3.08
N SER A 95 6.44 -7.88 3.05
CA SER A 95 5.03 -8.27 3.11
C SER A 95 4.20 -7.32 2.26
N LEU A 96 3.19 -7.85 1.60
CA LEU A 96 2.27 -7.09 0.75
C LEU A 96 0.83 -7.33 1.20
N ILE A 97 0.16 -6.24 1.58
CA ILE A 97 -1.27 -6.24 1.91
C ILE A 97 -2.01 -5.58 0.75
N VAL A 98 -2.90 -6.33 0.12
CA VAL A 98 -3.70 -5.83 -1.01
C VAL A 98 -5.13 -5.65 -0.56
N VAL A 99 -5.63 -4.42 -0.66
CA VAL A 99 -7.04 -4.09 -0.42
C VAL A 99 -7.77 -4.16 -1.75
N LEU A 100 -8.77 -5.03 -1.83
CA LEU A 100 -9.58 -5.19 -3.04
C LEU A 100 -10.74 -4.20 -3.01
N ASN A 101 -10.63 -3.11 -3.77
CA ASN A 101 -11.65 -2.06 -3.79
C ASN A 101 -13.04 -2.59 -4.17
N GLU A 102 -13.13 -3.57 -5.07
CA GLU A 102 -14.43 -4.19 -5.42
C GLU A 102 -15.15 -4.79 -4.21
N LYS A 103 -14.40 -5.35 -3.25
CA LYS A 103 -14.99 -5.88 -2.03
C LYS A 103 -15.57 -4.79 -1.13
N LEU A 104 -15.06 -3.56 -1.22
CA LEU A 104 -15.61 -2.43 -0.50
C LEU A 104 -16.98 -2.01 -1.04
N LEU A 105 -17.21 -2.14 -2.34
CA LEU A 105 -18.51 -1.86 -2.96
C LEU A 105 -19.60 -2.81 -2.47
N GLU A 106 -19.28 -4.05 -2.20
CA GLU A 106 -20.20 -5.02 -1.65
C GLU A 106 -20.74 -4.58 -0.27
N VAL A 107 -19.90 -3.91 0.51
CA VAL A 107 -20.25 -3.40 1.84
C VAL A 107 -21.02 -2.08 1.76
N LEU A 108 -20.66 -1.20 0.83
CA LEU A 108 -21.23 0.14 0.71
C LEU A 108 -22.61 0.16 0.03
N GLY A 109 -22.92 -0.84 -0.80
CA GLY A 109 -24.17 -0.93 -1.52
C GLY A 109 -24.17 -0.23 -2.88
N ASP A 110 -25.29 -0.37 -3.61
CA ASP A 110 -25.40 0.08 -5.01
C ASP A 110 -25.54 1.60 -5.17
N ASP A 111 -25.91 2.33 -4.13
CA ASP A 111 -26.17 3.77 -4.16
C ASP A 111 -24.91 4.61 -3.92
N VAL A 112 -23.76 3.99 -3.75
CA VAL A 112 -22.51 4.70 -3.48
C VAL A 112 -22.01 5.43 -4.73
N THR A 113 -21.57 6.68 -4.53
CA THR A 113 -20.90 7.43 -5.60
C THR A 113 -19.45 6.99 -5.73
N GLN A 114 -18.81 7.32 -6.90
CA GLN A 114 -17.39 7.04 -7.09
C GLN A 114 -16.53 7.75 -6.05
N ASP A 115 -16.85 9.00 -5.72
CA ASP A 115 -16.11 9.77 -4.72
C ASP A 115 -16.21 9.14 -3.32
N GLU A 116 -17.38 8.65 -2.95
CA GLU A 116 -17.59 7.93 -1.69
C GLU A 116 -16.80 6.62 -1.67
N ALA A 117 -16.78 5.89 -2.78
CA ALA A 117 -16.02 4.64 -2.90
C ALA A 117 -14.52 4.89 -2.74
N PHE A 118 -13.97 5.92 -3.39
CA PHE A 118 -12.56 6.29 -3.25
C PHE A 118 -12.23 6.76 -1.83
N ALA A 119 -13.09 7.57 -1.22
CA ALA A 119 -12.89 8.01 0.16
C ALA A 119 -12.85 6.84 1.13
N HIS A 120 -13.73 5.86 0.95
CA HIS A 120 -13.74 4.66 1.79
C HIS A 120 -12.48 3.81 1.59
N ALA A 121 -12.03 3.65 0.35
CA ALA A 121 -10.79 2.93 0.05
C ALA A 121 -9.58 3.59 0.73
N ASN A 122 -9.50 4.92 0.72
CA ASN A 122 -8.45 5.67 1.41
C ASN A 122 -8.50 5.47 2.92
N ASP A 123 -9.70 5.45 3.51
CA ASP A 123 -9.88 5.20 4.94
C ASP A 123 -9.43 3.79 5.33
N VAL A 124 -9.72 2.79 4.50
CA VAL A 124 -9.27 1.42 4.74
C VAL A 124 -7.75 1.32 4.72
N LEU A 125 -7.08 1.96 3.75
CA LEU A 125 -5.61 2.02 3.72
C LEU A 125 -5.04 2.67 4.96
N LYS A 126 -5.59 3.81 5.36
CA LYS A 126 -5.18 4.53 6.57
C LYS A 126 -5.33 3.67 7.82
N ASN A 127 -6.45 2.99 7.96
CA ASN A 127 -6.72 2.13 9.10
C ASN A 127 -5.81 0.90 9.13
N ALA A 128 -5.50 0.33 7.97
CA ALA A 128 -4.59 -0.80 7.85
C ALA A 128 -3.19 -0.44 8.34
N VAL A 129 -2.64 0.67 7.87
CA VAL A 129 -1.32 1.16 8.30
C VAL A 129 -1.33 1.53 9.77
N GLY A 130 -2.35 2.28 10.22
CA GLY A 130 -2.49 2.70 11.61
C GLY A 130 -2.60 1.51 12.56
N GLY A 131 -3.37 0.49 12.21
CA GLY A 131 -3.53 -0.72 13.00
C GLY A 131 -2.24 -1.51 13.17
N ILE A 132 -1.47 -1.69 12.10
CA ILE A 132 -0.18 -2.38 12.16
C ILE A 132 0.84 -1.56 12.98
N ALA A 133 0.92 -0.25 12.72
CA ALA A 133 1.82 0.64 13.45
C ALA A 133 1.49 0.67 14.95
N GLU A 134 0.21 0.64 15.31
CA GLU A 134 -0.24 0.60 16.70
C GLU A 134 0.21 -0.67 17.43
N ILE A 135 0.13 -1.82 16.78
CA ILE A 135 0.60 -3.10 17.33
C ILE A 135 2.11 -3.04 17.63
N ILE A 136 2.88 -2.42 16.75
CA ILE A 136 4.34 -2.31 16.91
C ILE A 136 4.73 -1.28 17.95
N ASN A 137 3.98 -0.19 18.08
CA ASN A 137 4.33 0.96 18.91
C ASN A 137 3.62 1.03 20.26
N VAL A 138 2.91 -0.01 20.70
CA VAL A 138 2.24 0.00 22.00
C VAL A 138 3.28 0.10 23.12
N PRO A 139 3.37 1.22 23.86
CA PRO A 139 4.37 1.37 24.92
C PRO A 139 4.01 0.54 26.16
N GLY A 140 5.00 -0.18 26.68
CA GLY A 140 4.95 -0.72 28.02
C GLY A 140 4.39 -2.14 28.21
N HIS A 141 3.84 -2.78 27.18
CA HIS A 141 3.29 -4.12 27.31
C HIS A 141 4.11 -5.21 26.61
N VAL A 142 4.71 -4.90 25.50
CA VAL A 142 5.59 -5.83 24.77
C VAL A 142 6.67 -5.01 24.08
N ASN A 143 7.93 -5.34 24.34
CA ASN A 143 9.01 -4.84 23.50
C ASN A 143 8.98 -5.62 22.20
N VAL A 144 8.52 -4.98 21.13
CA VAL A 144 8.53 -5.60 19.82
C VAL A 144 9.96 -5.58 19.29
N ASP A 145 10.53 -6.77 19.11
CA ASP A 145 11.78 -6.95 18.43
C ASP A 145 11.51 -6.90 16.91
N PHE A 146 12.15 -5.95 16.24
CA PHE A 146 12.01 -5.82 14.77
C PHE A 146 12.49 -7.07 14.02
N GLU A 147 13.41 -7.83 14.57
CA GLU A 147 13.83 -9.11 13.98
C GLU A 147 12.70 -10.15 14.05
N ASP A 148 11.93 -10.19 15.12
CA ASP A 148 10.76 -11.06 15.22
C ASP A 148 9.67 -10.63 14.22
N VAL A 149 9.43 -9.33 14.07
CA VAL A 149 8.50 -8.79 13.07
C VAL A 149 8.98 -9.14 11.67
N ARG A 150 10.26 -9.00 11.40
CA ARG A 150 10.86 -9.37 10.12
C ARG A 150 10.69 -10.86 9.82
N THR A 151 10.87 -11.72 10.80
CA THR A 151 10.70 -13.16 10.64
C THR A 151 9.27 -13.54 10.27
N VAL A 152 8.30 -12.93 10.94
CA VAL A 152 6.87 -13.18 10.68
C VAL A 152 6.43 -12.59 9.33
N MET A 153 6.83 -11.36 9.03
CA MET A 153 6.42 -10.67 7.80
C MET A 153 7.27 -11.03 6.57
N GLY A 154 8.47 -11.57 6.80
CA GLY A 154 9.39 -11.96 5.71
C GLY A 154 9.03 -13.27 5.03
N GLU A 155 8.02 -13.98 5.51
CA GLU A 155 7.53 -15.17 4.82
C GLU A 155 6.84 -14.76 3.51
N PRO A 156 7.13 -15.45 2.38
CA PRO A 156 6.55 -15.06 1.11
C PRO A 156 5.03 -15.24 1.11
N GLY A 157 4.33 -14.21 0.72
CA GLY A 157 2.87 -14.25 0.62
C GLY A 157 2.22 -12.88 0.51
N LYS A 158 0.95 -12.92 0.17
CA LYS A 158 0.07 -11.75 0.17
C LYS A 158 -0.90 -11.87 1.32
N ALA A 159 -1.09 -10.78 2.04
CA ALA A 159 -2.16 -10.65 3.01
C ALA A 159 -3.31 -9.83 2.43
N MET A 160 -4.52 -10.14 2.85
CA MET A 160 -5.71 -9.35 2.54
C MET A 160 -6.27 -8.77 3.82
N MET A 161 -6.73 -7.54 3.76
CA MET A 161 -7.29 -6.85 4.91
C MET A 161 -8.62 -6.19 4.56
N GLY A 162 -9.55 -6.25 5.49
CA GLY A 162 -10.81 -5.53 5.42
C GLY A 162 -11.16 -4.96 6.79
N THR A 163 -11.98 -3.94 6.79
CA THR A 163 -12.59 -3.41 8.02
C THR A 163 -14.09 -3.46 7.88
N ALA A 164 -14.78 -3.72 8.98
CA ALA A 164 -16.22 -3.68 9.05
C ALA A 164 -16.66 -2.84 10.24
N THR A 165 -17.70 -2.06 10.03
CA THR A 165 -18.37 -1.33 11.10
C THR A 165 -19.82 -1.74 11.09
N ALA A 166 -20.31 -2.20 12.22
CA ALA A 166 -21.72 -2.58 12.38
C ALA A 166 -22.38 -1.70 13.43
N SER A 167 -23.62 -1.28 13.15
CA SER A 167 -24.46 -0.52 14.07
C SER A 167 -25.90 -1.02 14.00
N GLY A 168 -26.62 -0.91 15.10
CA GLY A 168 -28.01 -1.33 15.16
C GLY A 168 -28.24 -2.57 16.05
N PRO A 169 -29.46 -3.11 16.10
CA PRO A 169 -29.79 -4.22 16.98
C PRO A 169 -29.15 -5.55 16.57
N ASP A 170 -28.81 -5.72 15.28
CA ASP A 170 -28.22 -6.95 14.74
C ASP A 170 -26.71 -6.76 14.51
N ARG A 171 -26.00 -6.37 15.55
CA ARG A 171 -24.55 -6.23 15.47
C ARG A 171 -23.86 -7.58 15.39
N ALA A 172 -23.03 -7.76 14.39
CA ALA A 172 -22.19 -8.92 14.22
C ALA A 172 -20.85 -8.77 14.98
#